data_3470d41ea5d021743a2dcc6ea3c2e82b
#
_entry.id   3470d41ea5d021743a2dcc6ea3c2e82b
#
_cell.length_a   1.000
_cell.length_b   1.000
_cell.length_c   1.000
_cell.angle_alpha   90.00
_cell.angle_beta   90.00
_cell.angle_gamma   90.00
#
_symmetry.space_group_name_H-M   'P 1'
#
loop_
_entity.id
_entity.type
_entity.pdbx_description
1 polymer ?
#
loop_
_entity_poly.entity_id
_entity_poly.type
_entity_poly.pdbx_seq_one_letter_code
_entity_poly.pdbx_strand_id
1 'polypeptide(L)'
;GLPVPPGFTITTEACDFFDKHNGSYPNGMRDEVLQNLKKLENLMGATLGDKKNPLLVSVRSGAAQSMPGMMDTVLNLGLTPDSLQALIDKTGNERFAWDSYRRFIQMFGDVVMGVPHAKFEDALQSVKDENGKVFDTELDTENLKEVIKRYKIIYKKHTGEDFPEDPQYQLFKAIDAVFNSWNNERAIKYRLMNDIRGLLGTAVNVQAMVFGNMGETSGTGVAFTRDPSTGENKFFGEYLMNAQGEDVVAGIRTPQKIDTLEKVNPDAYKQLCSIREKLEKHYHDMQDLEFTIQEGKLYMLQTRNGKRTIFSWIRSQVEMVEEGLIDKETAVSRVPANEFSKLFAPILDNKIIRDLNITPDTKGLNASPGGACGQIYFNAKDAEKAASEGKDVLLVRVETSPEDIGGMAVSRGIVTCRGGMTSHAAVVARGMGCPCVSGCGEITINEPKKTLVVNGKTLQEGDYMSIDGFTGAVYARKIEVKPSEIMQVLEGTMRESESTLYQDYK
;
A
#
# COMPACT_ATOMS: atom_id res chain seq x y z
N GLY A 1 4.34 23.41 13.17
CA GLY A 1 4.60 22.46 12.12
C GLY A 1 4.16 21.06 12.52
N LEU A 2 4.20 20.13 11.57
CA LEU A 2 3.97 18.72 11.85
C LEU A 2 5.28 18.05 12.31
N PRO A 3 5.22 16.97 13.11
CA PRO A 3 6.41 16.23 13.53
C PRO A 3 6.90 15.36 12.36
N VAL A 4 7.73 15.92 11.49
CA VAL A 4 8.28 15.24 10.29
C VAL A 4 9.76 14.94 10.53
N PRO A 5 10.26 13.72 10.22
CA PRO A 5 11.69 13.45 10.25
C PRO A 5 12.44 14.37 9.27
N PRO A 6 13.60 14.91 9.62
CA PRO A 6 14.38 15.72 8.71
C PRO A 6 14.79 15.00 7.43
N GLY A 7 14.91 15.74 6.33
CA GLY A 7 15.30 15.19 5.04
C GLY A 7 15.52 16.29 4.01
N PHE A 8 15.83 15.89 2.79
CA PHE A 8 15.90 16.79 1.62
C PHE A 8 15.31 16.09 0.39
N THR A 9 14.92 16.90 -0.59
CA THR A 9 14.29 16.42 -1.82
C THR A 9 15.14 16.79 -3.02
N ILE A 10 15.38 15.81 -3.89
CA ILE A 10 15.92 15.99 -5.24
C ILE A 10 14.71 16.12 -6.16
N THR A 11 14.65 17.18 -6.94
CA THR A 11 13.45 17.55 -7.69
C THR A 11 13.20 16.71 -8.94
N THR A 12 12.00 16.82 -9.50
CA THR A 12 11.59 16.09 -10.71
C THR A 12 12.41 16.47 -11.96
N GLU A 13 12.94 17.70 -12.01
CA GLU A 13 13.81 18.15 -13.10
C GLU A 13 15.10 17.33 -13.16
N ALA A 14 15.63 16.90 -12.01
CA ALA A 14 16.80 16.03 -11.98
C ALA A 14 16.49 14.64 -12.55
N CYS A 15 15.29 14.11 -12.30
CA CYS A 15 14.81 12.86 -12.87
C CYS A 15 14.66 12.95 -14.39
N ASP A 16 14.03 14.01 -14.90
CA ASP A 16 13.87 14.29 -16.33
C ASP A 16 15.22 14.42 -17.05
N PHE A 17 16.18 15.11 -16.41
CA PHE A 17 17.54 15.21 -16.93
C PHE A 17 18.24 13.85 -16.98
N PHE A 18 18.15 13.08 -15.90
CA PHE A 18 18.73 11.74 -15.77
C PHE A 18 18.22 10.80 -16.86
N ASP A 19 16.91 10.80 -17.09
CA ASP A 19 16.27 9.98 -18.12
C ASP A 19 16.73 10.37 -19.55
N LYS A 20 16.75 11.67 -19.86
CA LYS A 20 17.18 12.20 -21.15
C LYS A 20 18.68 12.05 -21.45
N HIS A 21 19.51 11.87 -20.43
CA HIS A 21 20.97 11.81 -20.54
C HIS A 21 21.55 10.44 -20.14
N ASN A 22 20.80 9.35 -20.42
CA ASN A 22 21.24 7.96 -20.22
C ASN A 22 21.79 7.68 -18.81
N GLY A 23 21.10 8.15 -17.77
CA GLY A 23 21.48 7.91 -16.38
C GLY A 23 22.59 8.83 -15.85
N SER A 24 22.86 9.95 -16.53
CA SER A 24 23.83 10.95 -16.05
C SER A 24 23.14 12.02 -15.22
N TYR A 25 23.77 12.46 -14.15
CA TYR A 25 23.27 13.54 -13.32
C TYR A 25 23.49 14.93 -13.91
N PRO A 26 22.64 15.91 -13.61
CA PRO A 26 22.94 17.32 -13.85
C PRO A 26 24.27 17.72 -13.21
N ASN A 27 25.00 18.66 -13.85
CA ASN A 27 26.24 19.16 -13.30
C ASN A 27 26.06 19.73 -11.89
N GLY A 28 26.90 19.31 -10.94
CA GLY A 28 26.87 19.76 -9.55
C GLY A 28 25.83 19.01 -8.65
N MET A 29 24.91 18.24 -9.20
CA MET A 29 23.88 17.54 -8.40
C MET A 29 24.51 16.64 -7.32
N ARG A 30 25.58 15.91 -7.66
CA ARG A 30 26.23 15.01 -6.71
C ARG A 30 26.78 15.77 -5.50
N ASP A 31 27.40 16.92 -5.72
CA ASP A 31 27.92 17.77 -4.66
C ASP A 31 26.80 18.37 -3.81
N GLU A 32 25.69 18.80 -4.43
CA GLU A 32 24.51 19.29 -3.71
C GLU A 32 23.88 18.21 -2.83
N VAL A 33 23.78 16.98 -3.32
CA VAL A 33 23.29 15.84 -2.52
C VAL A 33 24.18 15.63 -1.29
N LEU A 34 25.50 15.61 -1.46
CA LEU A 34 26.44 15.43 -0.34
C LEU A 34 26.40 16.60 0.65
N GLN A 35 26.25 17.84 0.17
CA GLN A 35 26.10 19.01 1.04
C GLN A 35 24.80 18.94 1.85
N ASN A 36 23.69 18.54 1.25
CA ASN A 36 22.41 18.40 1.96
C ASN A 36 22.41 17.18 2.88
N LEU A 37 23.09 16.08 2.51
CA LEU A 37 23.35 14.98 3.42
C LEU A 37 24.11 15.46 4.67
N LYS A 38 25.15 16.29 4.49
CA LYS A 38 25.91 16.84 5.63
C LYS A 38 25.05 17.73 6.54
N LYS A 39 24.12 18.51 5.96
CA LYS A 39 23.15 19.29 6.77
C LYS A 39 22.24 18.35 7.55
N LEU A 40 21.73 17.27 6.92
CA LEU A 40 20.89 16.27 7.57
C LEU A 40 21.64 15.58 8.72
N GLU A 41 22.91 15.18 8.49
CA GLU A 41 23.77 14.60 9.54
C GLU A 41 23.92 15.53 10.75
N ASN A 42 24.16 16.81 10.50
CA ASN A 42 24.28 17.82 11.56
C ASN A 42 22.98 18.00 12.34
N LEU A 43 21.82 18.02 11.65
CA LEU A 43 20.50 18.11 12.30
C LEU A 43 20.19 16.90 13.17
N MET A 44 20.60 15.72 12.71
CA MET A 44 20.35 14.46 13.43
C MET A 44 21.43 14.16 14.48
N GLY A 45 22.57 14.85 14.46
CA GLY A 45 23.74 14.55 15.28
C GLY A 45 24.31 13.15 15.02
N ALA A 46 24.11 12.61 13.81
CA ALA A 46 24.49 11.26 13.40
C ALA A 46 25.02 11.29 11.97
N THR A 47 25.91 10.36 11.60
CA THR A 47 26.54 10.34 10.27
C THR A 47 26.19 9.07 9.52
N LEU A 48 25.94 9.17 8.21
CA LEU A 48 25.58 8.04 7.35
C LEU A 48 26.69 6.97 7.40
N GLY A 49 26.34 5.74 7.83
CA GLY A 49 27.27 4.63 7.93
C GLY A 49 28.31 4.73 9.05
N ASP A 50 28.18 5.67 9.99
CA ASP A 50 29.12 5.81 11.11
C ASP A 50 29.14 4.56 12.01
N LYS A 51 30.33 4.23 12.49
CA LYS A 51 30.62 3.09 13.36
C LYS A 51 30.18 3.27 14.82
N LYS A 52 29.77 4.48 15.22
CA LYS A 52 29.39 4.81 16.60
C LYS A 52 27.98 5.36 16.72
N ASN A 53 27.60 6.25 15.81
CA ASN A 53 26.27 6.86 15.81
C ASN A 53 25.74 6.96 14.36
N PRO A 54 25.32 5.83 13.79
CA PRO A 54 24.89 5.77 12.41
C PRO A 54 23.58 6.54 12.17
N LEU A 55 23.58 7.38 11.12
CA LEU A 55 22.37 7.85 10.50
C LEU A 55 21.92 6.79 9.50
N LEU A 56 20.67 6.38 9.58
CA LEU A 56 20.01 5.60 8.52
C LEU A 56 19.00 6.50 7.82
N VAL A 57 18.86 6.32 6.51
CA VAL A 57 17.93 7.11 5.70
C VAL A 57 17.03 6.21 4.87
N SER A 58 15.86 6.74 4.52
CA SER A 58 15.02 6.23 3.44
C SER A 58 15.26 7.05 2.18
N VAL A 59 15.18 6.39 1.03
CA VAL A 59 15.23 7.02 -0.30
C VAL A 59 13.91 6.67 -0.98
N ARG A 60 13.03 7.65 -1.14
CA ARG A 60 11.63 7.46 -1.52
C ARG A 60 11.28 8.30 -2.75
N SER A 61 10.42 7.77 -3.60
CA SER A 61 9.84 8.52 -4.71
C SER A 61 8.87 9.60 -4.23
N GLY A 62 8.70 10.66 -5.05
CA GLY A 62 7.78 11.76 -4.78
C GLY A 62 7.28 12.40 -6.07
N ALA A 63 6.26 11.81 -6.71
CA ALA A 63 5.62 12.40 -7.89
C ALA A 63 4.55 13.43 -7.50
N ALA A 64 4.31 14.40 -8.39
CA ALA A 64 3.29 15.43 -8.20
C ALA A 64 1.87 14.86 -8.11
N GLN A 65 1.62 13.72 -8.74
CA GLN A 65 0.39 12.94 -8.57
C GLN A 65 0.67 11.65 -7.83
N SER A 66 -0.23 11.29 -6.91
CA SER A 66 -0.12 10.08 -6.11
C SER A 66 -0.27 8.83 -6.97
N MET A 67 0.75 7.96 -6.92
CA MET A 67 0.78 6.65 -7.58
C MET A 67 1.20 5.58 -6.55
N PRO A 68 0.29 5.16 -5.64
CA PRO A 68 0.63 4.27 -4.53
C PRO A 68 1.22 2.95 -4.99
N GLY A 69 2.40 2.58 -4.47
CA GLY A 69 3.07 1.32 -4.78
C GLY A 69 3.68 1.21 -6.18
N MET A 70 3.55 2.26 -7.03
CA MET A 70 4.01 2.18 -8.42
C MET A 70 5.48 2.46 -8.60
N MET A 71 6.08 3.21 -7.70
CA MET A 71 7.50 3.59 -7.72
C MET A 71 8.23 3.03 -6.50
N ASP A 72 9.54 2.94 -6.63
CA ASP A 72 10.37 2.26 -5.65
C ASP A 72 10.72 3.11 -4.43
N THR A 73 11.03 2.41 -3.35
CA THR A 73 11.50 2.95 -2.08
C THR A 73 12.63 2.07 -1.56
N VAL A 74 13.66 2.67 -0.98
CA VAL A 74 14.73 1.95 -0.27
C VAL A 74 14.77 2.44 1.17
N LEU A 75 14.62 1.53 2.13
CA LEU A 75 14.63 1.80 3.56
C LEU A 75 15.93 1.30 4.20
N ASN A 76 16.23 1.79 5.41
CA ASN A 76 17.38 1.36 6.21
C ASN A 76 18.75 1.55 5.53
N LEU A 77 18.83 2.47 4.57
CA LEU A 77 20.05 2.74 3.84
C LEU A 77 21.12 3.33 4.77
N GLY A 78 22.35 2.88 4.62
CA GLY A 78 23.49 3.22 5.48
C GLY A 78 23.90 2.07 6.41
N LEU A 79 23.18 0.95 6.37
CA LEU A 79 23.58 -0.25 7.12
C LEU A 79 24.75 -0.96 6.44
N THR A 80 25.79 -1.17 7.24
CA THR A 80 27.01 -1.93 6.97
C THR A 80 27.29 -2.79 8.19
N PRO A 81 28.22 -3.74 8.17
CA PRO A 81 28.59 -4.50 9.38
C PRO A 81 28.96 -3.60 10.57
N ASP A 82 29.69 -2.51 10.32
CA ASP A 82 30.12 -1.58 11.37
C ASP A 82 28.95 -0.76 11.93
N SER A 83 28.10 -0.19 11.06
CA SER A 83 26.95 0.60 11.49
C SER A 83 25.83 -0.28 12.10
N LEU A 84 25.75 -1.55 11.72
CA LEU A 84 24.88 -2.54 12.36
C LEU A 84 25.27 -2.77 13.82
N GLN A 85 26.59 -2.96 14.10
CA GLN A 85 27.06 -3.12 15.47
C GLN A 85 26.78 -1.85 16.31
N ALA A 86 26.99 -0.68 15.74
CA ALA A 86 26.68 0.57 16.41
C ALA A 86 25.16 0.74 16.68
N LEU A 87 24.31 0.25 15.79
CA LEU A 87 22.86 0.24 15.99
C LEU A 87 22.47 -0.71 17.14
N ILE A 88 23.10 -1.88 17.25
CA ILE A 88 22.93 -2.82 18.36
C ILE A 88 23.33 -2.16 19.68
N ASP A 89 24.52 -1.57 19.72
CA ASP A 89 25.06 -0.93 20.92
C ASP A 89 24.17 0.24 21.39
N LYS A 90 23.63 1.01 20.45
CA LYS A 90 22.77 2.16 20.73
C LYS A 90 21.37 1.76 21.22
N THR A 91 20.77 0.72 20.63
CA THR A 91 19.38 0.34 20.92
C THR A 91 19.26 -0.73 21.99
N GLY A 92 20.32 -1.49 22.24
CA GLY A 92 20.28 -2.70 23.07
C GLY A 92 19.37 -3.79 22.49
N ASN A 93 18.92 -3.65 21.23
CA ASN A 93 17.99 -4.57 20.59
C ASN A 93 18.64 -5.23 19.36
N GLU A 94 19.34 -6.32 19.63
CA GLU A 94 20.09 -7.06 18.61
C GLU A 94 19.17 -7.58 17.49
N ARG A 95 18.01 -8.14 17.87
CA ARG A 95 17.04 -8.66 16.89
C ARG A 95 16.56 -7.58 15.94
N PHE A 96 16.18 -6.41 16.44
CA PHE A 96 15.75 -5.26 15.62
C PHE A 96 16.83 -4.84 14.62
N ALA A 97 18.08 -4.76 15.06
CA ALA A 97 19.17 -4.33 14.18
C ALA A 97 19.42 -5.34 13.04
N TRP A 98 19.42 -6.65 13.37
CA TRP A 98 19.57 -7.70 12.37
C TRP A 98 18.38 -7.80 11.42
N ASP A 99 17.14 -7.62 11.89
CA ASP A 99 15.98 -7.58 10.99
C ASP A 99 16.00 -6.36 10.06
N SER A 100 16.43 -5.20 10.57
CA SER A 100 16.61 -4.00 9.74
C SER A 100 17.68 -4.22 8.65
N TYR A 101 18.76 -4.92 8.96
CA TYR A 101 19.80 -5.26 7.99
C TYR A 101 19.34 -6.30 6.96
N ARG A 102 18.58 -7.32 7.40
CA ARG A 102 17.94 -8.28 6.52
C ARG A 102 17.04 -7.59 5.48
N ARG A 103 16.15 -6.72 5.96
CA ARG A 103 15.21 -5.95 5.11
C ARG A 103 15.97 -5.04 4.14
N PHE A 104 17.04 -4.41 4.60
CA PHE A 104 17.87 -3.57 3.74
C PHE A 104 18.53 -4.36 2.61
N ILE A 105 19.14 -5.51 2.91
CA ILE A 105 19.78 -6.37 1.89
C ILE A 105 18.76 -6.85 0.86
N GLN A 106 17.58 -7.29 1.32
CA GLN A 106 16.49 -7.72 0.44
C GLN A 106 16.07 -6.57 -0.49
N MET A 107 15.72 -5.43 0.11
CA MET A 107 15.19 -4.29 -0.63
C MET A 107 16.25 -3.69 -1.58
N PHE A 108 17.48 -3.57 -1.15
CA PHE A 108 18.56 -3.10 -2.02
C PHE A 108 18.87 -4.10 -3.14
N GLY A 109 18.88 -5.39 -2.84
CA GLY A 109 19.10 -6.44 -3.82
C GLY A 109 17.99 -6.49 -4.88
N ASP A 110 16.74 -6.43 -4.46
CA ASP A 110 15.57 -6.47 -5.35
C ASP A 110 15.41 -5.13 -6.11
N VAL A 111 15.19 -4.05 -5.41
CA VAL A 111 14.83 -2.75 -5.99
C VAL A 111 16.00 -2.11 -6.74
N VAL A 112 17.21 -2.15 -6.17
CA VAL A 112 18.36 -1.44 -6.72
C VAL A 112 19.14 -2.28 -7.72
N MET A 113 19.31 -3.57 -7.43
CA MET A 113 20.16 -4.44 -8.22
C MET A 113 19.40 -5.45 -9.10
N GLY A 114 18.05 -5.45 -9.03
CA GLY A 114 17.20 -6.28 -9.87
C GLY A 114 17.30 -7.79 -9.58
N VAL A 115 17.69 -8.18 -8.38
CA VAL A 115 17.65 -9.58 -7.97
C VAL A 115 16.19 -9.99 -7.81
N PRO A 116 15.70 -11.06 -8.43
CA PRO A 116 14.30 -11.44 -8.33
C PRO A 116 13.84 -11.62 -6.87
N HIS A 117 12.79 -10.88 -6.46
CA HIS A 117 12.23 -10.86 -5.12
C HIS A 117 11.96 -12.27 -4.56
N ALA A 118 11.38 -13.13 -5.37
CA ALA A 118 11.07 -14.51 -5.00
C ALA A 118 12.27 -15.29 -4.45
N LYS A 119 13.51 -15.00 -4.89
CA LYS A 119 14.69 -15.69 -4.37
C LYS A 119 15.01 -15.36 -2.91
N PHE A 120 14.71 -14.11 -2.52
CA PHE A 120 14.86 -13.70 -1.12
C PHE A 120 13.74 -14.28 -0.27
N GLU A 121 12.50 -14.25 -0.78
CA GLU A 121 11.34 -14.86 -0.08
C GLU A 121 11.51 -16.37 0.12
N ASP A 122 11.97 -17.09 -0.91
CA ASP A 122 12.25 -18.53 -0.81
C ASP A 122 13.30 -18.83 0.28
N ALA A 123 14.35 -18.02 0.36
CA ALA A 123 15.39 -18.19 1.37
C ALA A 123 14.89 -17.88 2.79
N LEU A 124 14.07 -16.84 2.94
CA LEU A 124 13.42 -16.48 4.20
C LEU A 124 12.47 -17.59 4.66
N GLN A 125 11.61 -18.05 3.75
CA GLN A 125 10.65 -19.12 4.04
C GLN A 125 11.38 -20.44 4.41
N SER A 126 12.46 -20.79 3.73
CA SER A 126 13.27 -21.97 4.06
C SER A 126 13.80 -21.90 5.50
N VAL A 127 14.30 -20.75 5.95
CA VAL A 127 14.77 -20.59 7.34
C VAL A 127 13.60 -20.67 8.33
N LYS A 128 12.44 -20.09 7.98
CA LYS A 128 11.23 -20.21 8.83
C LYS A 128 10.81 -21.68 8.97
N ASP A 129 10.74 -22.42 7.87
CA ASP A 129 10.34 -23.83 7.86
C ASP A 129 11.32 -24.72 8.66
N GLU A 130 12.64 -24.50 8.48
CA GLU A 130 13.70 -25.21 9.22
C GLU A 130 13.62 -25.00 10.74
N ASN A 131 13.07 -23.85 11.18
CA ASN A 131 12.95 -23.50 12.59
C ASN A 131 11.52 -23.56 13.14
N GLY A 132 10.54 -24.07 12.35
CA GLY A 132 9.14 -24.18 12.75
C GLY A 132 8.47 -22.84 13.04
N LYS A 133 8.84 -21.77 12.30
CA LYS A 133 8.30 -20.42 12.44
C LYS A 133 7.30 -20.11 11.33
N VAL A 134 6.28 -19.31 11.65
CA VAL A 134 5.25 -18.89 10.71
C VAL A 134 5.47 -17.43 10.30
N PHE A 135 5.72 -16.56 11.28
CA PHE A 135 5.89 -15.13 11.06
C PHE A 135 7.35 -14.69 11.14
N ASP A 136 7.72 -13.67 10.40
CA ASP A 136 9.05 -13.05 10.44
C ASP A 136 9.40 -12.55 11.84
N THR A 137 8.39 -12.09 12.59
CA THR A 137 8.55 -11.61 13.97
C THR A 137 8.97 -12.69 14.98
N GLU A 138 8.80 -13.96 14.62
CA GLU A 138 9.19 -15.11 15.46
C GLU A 138 10.66 -15.55 15.23
N LEU A 139 11.30 -15.04 14.19
CA LEU A 139 12.71 -15.28 13.94
C LEU A 139 13.56 -14.60 15.00
N ASP A 140 14.43 -15.36 15.65
CA ASP A 140 15.42 -14.82 16.56
C ASP A 140 16.66 -14.27 15.83
N THR A 141 17.62 -13.76 16.60
CA THR A 141 18.84 -13.17 16.05
C THR A 141 19.66 -14.16 15.22
N GLU A 142 19.78 -15.40 15.64
CA GLU A 142 20.57 -16.42 14.93
C GLU A 142 19.87 -16.83 13.60
N ASN A 143 18.55 -16.94 13.61
CA ASN A 143 17.77 -17.17 12.40
C ASN A 143 17.96 -16.02 11.39
N LEU A 144 17.93 -14.76 11.85
CA LEU A 144 18.13 -13.59 11.01
C LEU A 144 19.56 -13.52 10.42
N LYS A 145 20.58 -13.90 11.20
CA LYS A 145 21.95 -14.02 10.70
C LYS A 145 22.07 -15.05 9.59
N GLU A 146 21.40 -16.20 9.73
CA GLU A 146 21.39 -17.23 8.67
C GLU A 146 20.67 -16.75 7.43
N VAL A 147 19.52 -16.06 7.55
CA VAL A 147 18.82 -15.43 6.43
C VAL A 147 19.72 -14.46 5.68
N ILE A 148 20.42 -13.58 6.40
CA ILE A 148 21.33 -12.59 5.83
C ILE A 148 22.48 -13.26 5.07
N LYS A 149 23.04 -14.32 5.61
CA LYS A 149 24.07 -15.10 4.95
C LYS A 149 23.57 -15.64 3.61
N ARG A 150 22.37 -16.24 3.58
CA ARG A 150 21.73 -16.73 2.34
C ARG A 150 21.45 -15.60 1.35
N TYR A 151 20.98 -14.46 1.84
CA TYR A 151 20.71 -13.28 1.02
C TYR A 151 21.99 -12.74 0.36
N LYS A 152 23.10 -12.64 1.09
CA LYS A 152 24.40 -12.23 0.51
C LYS A 152 24.91 -13.20 -0.55
N ILE A 153 24.68 -14.51 -0.38
CA ILE A 153 25.03 -15.52 -1.39
C ILE A 153 24.16 -15.34 -2.65
N ILE A 154 22.85 -15.13 -2.48
CA ILE A 154 21.91 -14.88 -3.59
C ILE A 154 22.30 -13.60 -4.33
N TYR A 155 22.57 -12.53 -3.60
CA TYR A 155 23.02 -11.25 -4.14
C TYR A 155 24.28 -11.41 -4.99
N LYS A 156 25.34 -12.01 -4.43
CA LYS A 156 26.62 -12.25 -5.12
C LYS A 156 26.45 -13.15 -6.36
N LYS A 157 25.63 -14.18 -6.26
CA LYS A 157 25.34 -15.08 -7.39
C LYS A 157 24.67 -14.36 -8.55
N HIS A 158 23.83 -13.36 -8.26
CA HIS A 158 23.07 -12.63 -9.27
C HIS A 158 23.85 -11.45 -9.86
N THR A 159 24.51 -10.68 -9.00
CA THR A 159 25.24 -9.45 -9.39
C THR A 159 26.70 -9.69 -9.79
N GLY A 160 27.29 -10.78 -9.33
CA GLY A 160 28.74 -11.05 -9.47
C GLY A 160 29.60 -10.36 -8.42
N GLU A 161 29.04 -9.53 -7.55
CA GLU A 161 29.74 -8.68 -6.58
C GLU A 161 29.26 -8.96 -5.15
N ASP A 162 30.10 -8.65 -4.17
CA ASP A 162 29.70 -8.68 -2.77
C ASP A 162 28.74 -7.53 -2.46
N PHE A 163 27.90 -7.70 -1.42
CA PHE A 163 26.97 -6.65 -0.99
C PHE A 163 27.75 -5.38 -0.59
N PRO A 164 27.38 -4.18 -1.12
CA PRO A 164 28.18 -2.97 -0.95
C PRO A 164 28.18 -2.46 0.49
N GLU A 165 29.35 -2.14 1.02
CA GLU A 165 29.56 -1.61 2.37
C GLU A 165 29.91 -0.11 2.39
N ASP A 166 29.94 0.55 1.22
CA ASP A 166 30.08 2.02 1.11
C ASP A 166 28.71 2.70 1.16
N PRO A 167 28.36 3.45 2.24
CA PRO A 167 27.07 4.09 2.37
C PRO A 167 26.77 5.16 1.32
N GLN A 168 27.79 5.84 0.79
CA GLN A 168 27.60 6.81 -0.30
C GLN A 168 27.27 6.10 -1.62
N TYR A 169 27.95 5.01 -1.92
CA TYR A 169 27.61 4.16 -3.07
C TYR A 169 26.16 3.65 -2.95
N GLN A 170 25.78 3.15 -1.77
CA GLN A 170 24.39 2.73 -1.52
C GLN A 170 23.39 3.86 -1.79
N LEU A 171 23.68 5.09 -1.32
CA LEU A 171 22.80 6.25 -1.48
C LEU A 171 22.60 6.60 -2.96
N PHE A 172 23.68 6.74 -3.73
CA PHE A 172 23.56 7.12 -5.13
C PHE A 172 22.91 6.03 -5.98
N LYS A 173 23.17 4.75 -5.70
CA LYS A 173 22.48 3.64 -6.35
C LYS A 173 20.99 3.60 -6.04
N ALA A 174 20.60 3.92 -4.81
CA ALA A 174 19.19 4.03 -4.45
C ALA A 174 18.50 5.22 -5.15
N ILE A 175 19.18 6.37 -5.29
CA ILE A 175 18.69 7.52 -6.07
C ILE A 175 18.49 7.11 -7.54
N ASP A 176 19.45 6.43 -8.15
CA ASP A 176 19.35 5.90 -9.52
C ASP A 176 18.12 4.99 -9.67
N ALA A 177 17.94 4.05 -8.73
CA ALA A 177 16.83 3.11 -8.76
C ALA A 177 15.47 3.82 -8.66
N VAL A 178 15.35 4.81 -7.76
CA VAL A 178 14.11 5.59 -7.63
C VAL A 178 13.82 6.41 -8.89
N PHE A 179 14.81 7.02 -9.53
CA PHE A 179 14.62 7.70 -10.81
C PHE A 179 14.16 6.73 -11.90
N ASN A 180 14.83 5.57 -12.02
CA ASN A 180 14.47 4.54 -13.00
C ASN A 180 13.07 3.98 -12.77
N SER A 181 12.60 3.95 -11.52
CA SER A 181 11.27 3.42 -11.19
C SER A 181 10.13 4.21 -11.82
N TRP A 182 10.35 5.46 -12.23
CA TRP A 182 9.41 6.24 -13.03
C TRP A 182 9.02 5.54 -14.33
N ASN A 183 9.95 4.81 -14.94
CA ASN A 183 9.78 4.11 -16.20
C ASN A 183 9.55 2.59 -16.02
N ASN A 184 9.30 2.11 -14.80
CA ASN A 184 8.87 0.75 -14.57
C ASN A 184 7.54 0.46 -15.27
N GLU A 185 7.35 -0.75 -15.76
CA GLU A 185 6.15 -1.17 -16.48
C GLU A 185 4.86 -0.88 -15.70
N ARG A 186 4.85 -1.18 -14.39
CA ARG A 186 3.71 -0.90 -13.51
C ARG A 186 3.40 0.60 -13.40
N ALA A 187 4.43 1.46 -13.30
CA ALA A 187 4.25 2.90 -13.22
C ALA A 187 3.73 3.48 -14.55
N ILE A 188 4.20 2.97 -15.69
CA ILE A 188 3.71 3.36 -17.03
C ILE A 188 2.26 2.93 -17.20
N LYS A 189 1.93 1.68 -16.89
CA LYS A 189 0.54 1.16 -16.97
C LYS A 189 -0.41 1.99 -16.09
N TYR A 190 0.00 2.29 -14.86
CA TYR A 190 -0.81 3.08 -13.95
C TYR A 190 -1.08 4.50 -14.49
N ARG A 191 -0.06 5.18 -15.03
CA ARG A 191 -0.23 6.51 -15.64
C ARG A 191 -1.18 6.48 -16.83
N LEU A 192 -1.05 5.47 -17.70
CA LEU A 192 -1.96 5.30 -18.84
C LEU A 192 -3.41 5.07 -18.40
N MET A 193 -3.62 4.20 -17.41
CA MET A 193 -4.96 3.86 -16.90
C MET A 193 -5.64 5.03 -16.19
N ASN A 194 -4.88 5.92 -15.56
CA ASN A 194 -5.40 7.06 -14.82
C ASN A 194 -5.27 8.38 -15.57
N ASP A 195 -4.96 8.35 -16.87
CA ASP A 195 -4.76 9.52 -17.75
C ASP A 195 -3.79 10.57 -17.17
N ILE A 196 -2.75 10.10 -16.47
CA ILE A 196 -1.72 10.96 -15.86
C ILE A 196 -0.73 11.36 -16.95
N ARG A 197 -0.74 12.63 -17.32
CA ARG A 197 0.09 13.19 -18.41
C ARG A 197 0.80 14.47 -17.95
N GLY A 198 1.86 14.85 -18.68
CA GLY A 198 2.56 16.13 -18.50
C GLY A 198 3.45 16.21 -17.26
N LEU A 199 3.69 15.10 -16.56
CA LEU A 199 4.65 15.07 -15.45
C LEU A 199 6.07 14.82 -15.98
N LEU A 200 7.06 15.53 -15.40
CA LEU A 200 8.46 15.43 -15.79
C LEU A 200 9.13 14.13 -15.32
N GLY A 201 8.71 13.61 -14.16
CA GLY A 201 9.35 12.48 -13.53
C GLY A 201 8.94 12.34 -12.07
N THR A 202 9.75 11.63 -11.29
CA THR A 202 9.62 11.54 -9.83
C THR A 202 10.70 12.38 -9.14
N ALA A 203 10.35 13.03 -8.04
CA ALA A 203 11.33 13.51 -7.08
C ALA A 203 11.90 12.34 -6.27
N VAL A 204 13.04 12.57 -5.61
CA VAL A 204 13.62 11.63 -4.65
C VAL A 204 13.73 12.31 -3.29
N ASN A 205 13.07 11.75 -2.30
CA ASN A 205 13.14 12.20 -0.91
C ASN A 205 14.15 11.34 -0.14
N VAL A 206 15.21 11.97 0.34
CA VAL A 206 16.18 11.38 1.28
C VAL A 206 15.82 11.85 2.68
N GLN A 207 15.36 10.95 3.55
CA GLN A 207 14.80 11.30 4.85
C GLN A 207 15.39 10.43 5.95
N ALA A 208 15.66 11.02 7.13
CA ALA A 208 16.09 10.26 8.29
C ALA A 208 15.06 9.17 8.64
N MET A 209 15.55 7.95 8.88
CA MET A 209 14.69 6.84 9.31
C MET A 209 14.12 7.07 10.71
N VAL A 210 12.86 6.69 10.86
CA VAL A 210 12.19 6.44 12.14
C VAL A 210 11.63 5.04 12.11
N PHE A 211 11.64 4.36 13.26
CA PHE A 211 11.44 2.92 13.33
C PHE A 211 10.20 2.56 14.12
N GLY A 212 9.23 1.94 13.46
CA GLY A 212 8.04 1.38 14.07
C GLY A 212 8.24 -0.02 14.69
N ASN A 213 9.40 -0.63 14.45
CA ASN A 213 9.73 -2.01 14.89
C ASN A 213 10.79 -2.07 15.98
N MET A 214 10.89 -1.03 16.81
CA MET A 214 11.81 -1.00 17.98
C MET A 214 11.22 -1.61 19.26
N GLY A 215 10.11 -2.30 19.18
CA GLY A 215 9.43 -2.91 20.32
C GLY A 215 7.99 -2.44 20.50
N GLU A 216 7.37 -2.81 21.60
CA GLU A 216 5.93 -2.64 21.86
C GLU A 216 5.47 -1.17 22.01
N THR A 217 6.39 -0.23 22.23
CA THR A 217 6.09 1.22 22.27
C THR A 217 6.26 1.90 20.92
N SER A 218 6.62 1.14 19.90
CA SER A 218 6.82 1.60 18.53
C SER A 218 5.79 0.96 17.62
N GLY A 219 5.41 1.64 16.55
CA GLY A 219 4.44 1.16 15.60
C GLY A 219 4.39 2.02 14.35
N THR A 220 3.60 1.62 13.39
CA THR A 220 3.40 2.35 12.13
C THR A 220 1.95 2.21 11.68
N GLY A 221 1.48 3.15 10.86
CA GLY A 221 0.12 3.08 10.38
C GLY A 221 -0.14 3.97 9.17
N VAL A 222 -1.28 3.71 8.57
CA VAL A 222 -1.84 4.47 7.45
C VAL A 222 -3.25 4.91 7.84
N ALA A 223 -3.59 6.15 7.56
CA ALA A 223 -4.91 6.66 7.91
C ALA A 223 -5.43 7.63 6.85
N PHE A 224 -6.74 7.82 6.84
CA PHE A 224 -7.45 8.77 6.02
C PHE A 224 -8.19 9.75 6.92
N THR A 225 -8.24 11.00 6.52
CA THR A 225 -8.93 12.02 7.32
C THR A 225 -10.44 11.79 7.37
N ARG A 226 -11.01 11.11 6.37
CA ARG A 226 -12.40 10.62 6.32
C ARG A 226 -12.43 9.18 5.81
N ASP A 227 -13.55 8.50 5.94
CA ASP A 227 -13.71 7.14 5.41
C ASP A 227 -13.59 7.16 3.86
N PRO A 228 -12.58 6.47 3.29
CA PRO A 228 -12.35 6.48 1.84
C PRO A 228 -13.39 5.71 1.04
N SER A 229 -14.23 4.92 1.68
CA SER A 229 -15.30 4.14 1.03
C SER A 229 -16.62 4.89 1.04
N THR A 230 -16.97 5.52 2.17
CA THR A 230 -18.28 6.15 2.40
C THR A 230 -18.26 7.68 2.39
N GLY A 231 -17.12 8.32 2.62
CA GLY A 231 -16.99 9.76 2.75
C GLY A 231 -17.31 10.33 4.12
N GLU A 232 -17.77 9.49 5.07
CA GLU A 232 -18.12 9.90 6.42
C GLU A 232 -16.96 10.63 7.09
N ASN A 233 -17.25 11.76 7.76
CA ASN A 233 -16.26 12.54 8.52
C ASN A 233 -15.84 11.78 9.79
N LYS A 234 -15.23 10.62 9.59
CA LYS A 234 -14.69 9.75 10.62
C LYS A 234 -13.23 9.46 10.34
N PHE A 235 -12.38 9.59 11.38
CA PHE A 235 -10.98 9.21 11.25
C PHE A 235 -10.89 7.71 10.95
N PHE A 236 -10.33 7.39 9.82
CA PHE A 236 -10.29 6.02 9.29
C PHE A 236 -8.83 5.59 9.09
N GLY A 237 -8.48 4.39 9.50
CA GLY A 237 -7.11 3.91 9.32
C GLY A 237 -6.80 2.65 10.10
N GLU A 238 -5.57 2.22 9.91
CA GLU A 238 -5.05 0.98 10.47
C GLU A 238 -3.61 1.18 10.93
N TYR A 239 -3.22 0.45 11.98
CA TYR A 239 -1.87 0.48 12.49
C TYR A 239 -1.42 -0.91 12.98
N LEU A 240 -0.10 -1.09 13.05
CA LEU A 240 0.55 -2.24 13.66
C LEU A 240 1.58 -1.76 14.68
N MET A 241 1.57 -2.35 15.87
CA MET A 241 2.67 -2.19 16.82
C MET A 241 3.82 -3.12 16.45
N ASN A 242 5.03 -2.70 16.77
CA ASN A 242 6.28 -3.39 16.46
C ASN A 242 6.35 -3.85 14.99
N ALA A 243 6.21 -2.88 14.07
CA ALA A 243 6.14 -3.11 12.62
C ALA A 243 6.75 -1.95 11.83
N GLN A 244 7.22 -2.23 10.61
CA GLN A 244 7.56 -1.21 9.61
C GLN A 244 6.37 -0.96 8.67
N GLY A 245 6.40 0.17 7.91
CA GLY A 245 5.29 0.59 7.05
C GLY A 245 4.89 -0.46 6.01
N GLU A 246 5.85 -1.17 5.46
CA GLU A 246 5.61 -2.27 4.51
C GLU A 246 4.78 -3.41 5.11
N ASP A 247 4.91 -3.70 6.40
CA ASP A 247 4.16 -4.78 7.08
C ASP A 247 2.65 -4.47 7.13
N VAL A 248 2.27 -3.17 7.18
CA VAL A 248 0.86 -2.74 7.17
C VAL A 248 0.25 -2.91 5.79
N VAL A 249 0.97 -2.49 4.74
CA VAL A 249 0.43 -2.47 3.38
C VAL A 249 0.56 -3.82 2.67
N ALA A 250 1.54 -4.64 3.01
CA ALA A 250 1.71 -5.99 2.49
C ALA A 250 0.65 -6.98 3.02
N GLY A 251 0.03 -6.68 4.19
CA GLY A 251 -1.00 -7.52 4.76
C GLY A 251 -0.51 -8.82 5.40
N ILE A 252 0.79 -8.94 5.67
CA ILE A 252 1.40 -10.12 6.31
C ILE A 252 0.82 -10.34 7.72
N ARG A 253 0.49 -9.25 8.41
CA ARG A 253 -0.18 -9.24 9.72
C ARG A 253 -1.50 -8.49 9.60
N THR A 254 -2.52 -8.91 10.35
CA THR A 254 -3.81 -8.19 10.40
C THR A 254 -3.64 -6.92 11.23
N PRO A 255 -3.78 -5.73 10.62
CA PRO A 255 -3.65 -4.47 11.34
C PRO A 255 -4.84 -4.20 12.25
N GLN A 256 -4.63 -3.34 13.24
CA GLN A 256 -5.66 -2.86 14.16
C GLN A 256 -6.27 -1.55 13.64
N LYS A 257 -7.54 -1.32 13.96
CA LYS A 257 -8.24 -0.08 13.59
C LYS A 257 -7.64 1.11 14.35
N ILE A 258 -7.53 2.25 13.67
CA ILE A 258 -6.89 3.47 14.21
C ILE A 258 -7.52 3.97 15.51
N ASP A 259 -8.83 3.80 15.70
CA ASP A 259 -9.54 4.20 16.92
C ASP A 259 -9.08 3.43 18.16
N THR A 260 -8.60 2.20 18.00
CA THR A 260 -8.06 1.41 19.11
C THR A 260 -6.71 1.92 19.61
N LEU A 261 -6.01 2.76 18.81
CA LEU A 261 -4.75 3.37 19.22
C LEU A 261 -4.93 4.32 20.43
N GLU A 262 -6.13 4.88 20.62
CA GLU A 262 -6.46 5.68 21.79
C GLU A 262 -6.18 4.95 23.13
N LYS A 263 -6.36 3.62 23.14
CA LYS A 263 -6.11 2.78 24.32
C LYS A 263 -4.64 2.40 24.48
N VAL A 264 -3.92 2.28 23.37
CA VAL A 264 -2.53 1.80 23.34
C VAL A 264 -1.55 2.97 23.53
N ASN A 265 -1.79 4.10 22.85
CA ASN A 265 -0.99 5.33 22.95
C ASN A 265 -1.90 6.55 22.79
N PRO A 266 -2.55 7.01 23.89
CA PRO A 266 -3.49 8.14 23.88
C PRO A 266 -2.91 9.44 23.33
N ASP A 267 -1.63 9.71 23.65
CA ASP A 267 -0.95 10.94 23.23
C ASP A 267 -0.71 10.96 21.72
N ALA A 268 -0.26 9.86 21.14
CA ALA A 268 -0.09 9.73 19.69
C ALA A 268 -1.44 9.84 18.98
N TYR A 269 -2.48 9.18 19.49
CA TYR A 269 -3.83 9.25 18.92
C TYR A 269 -4.38 10.68 18.91
N LYS A 270 -4.27 11.39 20.04
CA LYS A 270 -4.67 12.79 20.15
C LYS A 270 -3.92 13.71 19.18
N GLN A 271 -2.60 13.49 19.03
CA GLN A 271 -1.80 14.21 18.05
C GLN A 271 -2.26 13.93 16.62
N LEU A 272 -2.53 12.65 16.26
CA LEU A 272 -3.05 12.28 14.95
C LEU A 272 -4.40 12.94 14.65
N CYS A 273 -5.32 12.99 15.61
CA CYS A 273 -6.60 13.69 15.44
C CYS A 273 -6.39 15.19 15.15
N SER A 274 -5.47 15.85 15.87
CA SER A 274 -5.12 17.26 15.60
C SER A 274 -4.46 17.46 14.24
N ILE A 275 -3.62 16.51 13.80
CA ILE A 275 -2.96 16.54 12.49
C ILE A 275 -3.99 16.34 11.37
N ARG A 276 -4.93 15.41 11.53
CA ARG A 276 -6.07 15.18 10.64
C ARG A 276 -6.80 16.49 10.32
N GLU A 277 -7.21 17.23 11.36
CA GLU A 277 -7.91 18.50 11.20
C GLU A 277 -7.06 19.56 10.50
N LYS A 278 -5.76 19.66 10.85
CA LYS A 278 -4.83 20.59 10.22
C LYS A 278 -4.64 20.31 8.73
N LEU A 279 -4.54 19.04 8.35
CA LEU A 279 -4.35 18.64 6.97
C LEU A 279 -5.59 18.92 6.12
N GLU A 280 -6.80 18.58 6.58
CA GLU A 280 -8.04 18.91 5.86
C GLU A 280 -8.21 20.43 5.69
N LYS A 281 -7.97 21.20 6.75
CA LYS A 281 -8.03 22.67 6.69
C LYS A 281 -6.99 23.30 5.77
N HIS A 282 -5.82 22.65 5.63
CA HIS A 282 -4.74 23.15 4.77
C HIS A 282 -4.96 22.81 3.29
N TYR A 283 -5.33 21.57 3.01
CA TYR A 283 -5.53 21.11 1.64
C TYR A 283 -6.95 21.31 1.13
N HIS A 284 -7.88 21.63 2.01
CA HIS A 284 -9.32 21.72 1.72
C HIS A 284 -9.86 20.45 1.04
N ASP A 285 -9.27 19.31 1.35
CA ASP A 285 -9.65 18.02 0.78
C ASP A 285 -9.21 16.87 1.70
N MET A 286 -9.85 15.71 1.53
CA MET A 286 -9.52 14.48 2.23
C MET A 286 -8.08 14.05 1.95
N GLN A 287 -7.35 13.72 3.00
CA GLN A 287 -5.96 13.30 2.94
C GLN A 287 -5.78 11.84 3.37
N ASP A 288 -4.85 11.17 2.69
CA ASP A 288 -4.22 9.91 3.05
C ASP A 288 -2.89 10.24 3.75
N LEU A 289 -2.61 9.63 4.89
CA LEU A 289 -1.42 9.93 5.69
C LEU A 289 -0.75 8.66 6.20
N GLU A 290 0.58 8.68 6.17
CA GLU A 290 1.44 7.65 6.72
C GLU A 290 2.15 8.19 7.96
N PHE A 291 2.18 7.39 9.02
CA PHE A 291 2.82 7.79 10.27
C PHE A 291 3.61 6.63 10.89
N THR A 292 4.58 6.98 11.73
CA THR A 292 5.33 6.03 12.55
C THR A 292 5.40 6.55 13.98
N ILE A 293 5.25 5.66 14.93
CA ILE A 293 5.49 5.90 16.34
C ILE A 293 6.80 5.22 16.70
N GLN A 294 7.79 5.98 17.12
CA GLN A 294 9.05 5.44 17.62
C GLN A 294 9.16 5.74 19.10
N GLU A 295 9.20 4.69 19.94
CA GLU A 295 9.34 4.82 21.39
C GLU A 295 8.34 5.82 22.00
N GLY A 296 7.08 5.69 21.60
CA GLY A 296 5.96 6.54 22.02
C GLY A 296 5.83 7.88 21.28
N LYS A 297 6.82 8.31 20.51
CA LYS A 297 6.82 9.60 19.80
C LYS A 297 6.32 9.44 18.37
N LEU A 298 5.31 10.27 18.02
CA LEU A 298 4.70 10.28 16.68
C LEU A 298 5.56 11.06 15.66
N TYR A 299 5.63 10.50 14.44
CA TYR A 299 6.20 11.15 13.26
C TYR A 299 5.30 10.96 12.06
N MET A 300 5.10 12.03 11.29
CA MET A 300 4.42 11.99 9.99
C MET A 300 5.43 11.72 8.89
N LEU A 301 5.18 10.71 8.06
CA LEU A 301 6.09 10.33 6.97
C LEU A 301 5.66 10.90 5.63
N GLN A 302 4.36 10.89 5.35
CA GLN A 302 3.81 11.33 4.08
C GLN A 302 2.34 11.74 4.23
N THR A 303 1.90 12.69 3.39
CA THR A 303 0.48 12.95 3.13
C THR A 303 0.24 13.01 1.63
N ARG A 304 -0.94 12.57 1.21
CA ARG A 304 -1.38 12.54 -0.19
C ARG A 304 -2.86 12.86 -0.27
N ASN A 305 -3.33 13.27 -1.44
CA ASN A 305 -4.77 13.32 -1.70
C ASN A 305 -5.36 11.92 -1.57
N GLY A 306 -6.36 11.77 -0.71
CA GLY A 306 -6.95 10.48 -0.37
C GLY A 306 -7.64 9.83 -1.56
N LYS A 307 -7.15 8.66 -1.98
CA LYS A 307 -7.85 7.81 -2.95
C LYS A 307 -9.13 7.30 -2.31
N ARG A 308 -10.24 7.46 -3.02
CA ARG A 308 -11.58 7.19 -2.48
C ARG A 308 -12.55 6.77 -3.58
N THR A 309 -13.66 6.17 -3.18
CA THR A 309 -14.75 5.82 -4.10
C THR A 309 -15.50 7.09 -4.55
N ILE A 310 -16.28 6.99 -5.63
CA ILE A 310 -17.16 8.08 -6.06
C ILE A 310 -18.17 8.45 -4.96
N PHE A 311 -18.65 7.48 -4.18
CA PHE A 311 -19.54 7.70 -3.04
C PHE A 311 -18.89 8.60 -2.00
N SER A 312 -17.65 8.27 -1.62
CA SER A 312 -16.84 9.06 -0.71
C SER A 312 -16.52 10.45 -1.28
N TRP A 313 -16.29 10.55 -2.60
CA TRP A 313 -16.12 11.84 -3.28
C TRP A 313 -17.33 12.76 -3.05
N ILE A 314 -18.52 12.32 -3.44
CA ILE A 314 -19.74 13.12 -3.37
C ILE A 314 -20.01 13.54 -1.92
N ARG A 315 -20.11 12.55 -1.01
CA ARG A 315 -20.42 12.83 0.39
C ARG A 315 -19.39 13.76 1.05
N SER A 316 -18.09 13.49 0.87
CA SER A 316 -17.06 14.34 1.48
C SER A 316 -17.09 15.77 0.95
N GLN A 317 -17.39 15.99 -0.36
CA GLN A 317 -17.51 17.34 -0.90
C GLN A 317 -18.75 18.07 -0.36
N VAL A 318 -19.89 17.38 -0.24
CA VAL A 318 -21.12 17.95 0.35
C VAL A 318 -20.87 18.34 1.80
N GLU A 319 -20.34 17.43 2.63
CA GLU A 319 -20.02 17.72 4.03
C GLU A 319 -18.99 18.84 4.18
N MET A 320 -17.96 18.94 3.32
CA MET A 320 -16.99 20.03 3.35
C MET A 320 -17.60 21.40 3.00
N VAL A 321 -18.61 21.44 2.12
CA VAL A 321 -19.38 22.68 1.89
C VAL A 321 -20.20 23.08 3.13
N GLU A 322 -20.88 22.11 3.75
CA GLU A 322 -21.64 22.34 4.99
C GLU A 322 -20.76 22.80 6.15
N GLU A 323 -19.55 22.26 6.24
CA GLU A 323 -18.52 22.64 7.21
C GLU A 323 -17.86 24.01 6.89
N GLY A 324 -18.13 24.59 5.72
CA GLY A 324 -17.54 25.85 5.27
C GLY A 324 -16.07 25.79 4.88
N LEU A 325 -15.55 24.58 4.58
CA LEU A 325 -14.17 24.37 4.15
C LEU A 325 -13.97 24.71 2.66
N ILE A 326 -15.00 24.50 1.83
CA ILE A 326 -15.00 24.79 0.39
C ILE A 326 -16.33 25.38 -0.01
N ASP A 327 -16.40 26.03 -1.17
CA ASP A 327 -17.65 26.48 -1.77
C ASP A 327 -18.26 25.39 -2.70
N LYS A 328 -19.51 25.61 -3.10
CA LYS A 328 -20.25 24.67 -3.96
C LYS A 328 -19.61 24.50 -5.33
N GLU A 329 -19.06 25.57 -5.90
CA GLU A 329 -18.41 25.53 -7.21
C GLU A 329 -17.16 24.63 -7.16
N THR A 330 -16.34 24.80 -6.13
CA THR A 330 -15.19 23.94 -5.86
C THR A 330 -15.61 22.49 -5.65
N ALA A 331 -16.66 22.23 -4.89
CA ALA A 331 -17.17 20.88 -4.64
C ALA A 331 -17.55 20.18 -5.95
N VAL A 332 -18.33 20.82 -6.80
CA VAL A 332 -18.77 20.28 -8.10
C VAL A 332 -17.58 20.06 -9.04
N SER A 333 -16.65 21.03 -9.11
CA SER A 333 -15.48 20.94 -10.00
C SER A 333 -14.51 19.80 -9.66
N ARG A 334 -14.49 19.37 -8.40
CA ARG A 334 -13.59 18.31 -7.92
C ARG A 334 -14.10 16.90 -8.15
N VAL A 335 -15.41 16.72 -8.28
CA VAL A 335 -15.96 15.37 -8.51
C VAL A 335 -15.66 14.96 -9.96
N PRO A 336 -14.88 13.88 -10.16
CA PRO A 336 -14.48 13.49 -11.50
C PRO A 336 -15.69 13.02 -12.33
N ALA A 337 -16.02 13.73 -13.41
CA ALA A 337 -17.20 13.44 -14.25
C ALA A 337 -17.18 12.01 -14.83
N ASN A 338 -16.00 11.49 -15.17
CA ASN A 338 -15.82 10.12 -15.65
C ASN A 338 -16.08 9.06 -14.56
N GLU A 339 -16.04 9.43 -13.27
CA GLU A 339 -16.31 8.53 -12.17
C GLU A 339 -17.81 8.34 -11.88
N PHE A 340 -18.66 9.27 -12.35
CA PHE A 340 -20.12 9.18 -12.14
C PHE A 340 -20.72 7.88 -12.65
N SER A 341 -20.17 7.30 -13.72
CA SER A 341 -20.62 6.01 -14.22
C SER A 341 -20.48 4.88 -13.19
N LYS A 342 -19.58 5.02 -12.24
CA LYS A 342 -19.36 4.03 -11.15
C LYS A 342 -20.45 4.06 -10.07
N LEU A 343 -21.23 5.15 -9.97
CA LEU A 343 -22.43 5.20 -9.12
C LEU A 343 -23.48 4.18 -9.55
N PHE A 344 -23.38 3.78 -10.78
CA PHE A 344 -24.25 2.81 -11.39
C PHE A 344 -23.67 1.39 -11.32
N ALA A 345 -22.64 1.18 -10.48
CA ALA A 345 -22.01 -0.12 -10.27
C ALA A 345 -23.06 -1.17 -9.90
N PRO A 346 -23.02 -2.33 -10.53
CA PRO A 346 -24.01 -3.36 -10.31
C PRO A 346 -23.97 -3.90 -8.87
N ILE A 347 -25.08 -4.48 -8.44
CA ILE A 347 -25.24 -5.17 -7.14
C ILE A 347 -25.57 -6.65 -7.37
N LEU A 348 -25.30 -7.48 -6.38
CA LEU A 348 -25.81 -8.87 -6.41
C LEU A 348 -27.35 -8.87 -6.27
N ASP A 349 -28.00 -9.82 -6.91
CA ASP A 349 -29.45 -9.96 -6.76
C ASP A 349 -29.86 -10.36 -5.34
N ASN A 350 -30.15 -9.35 -4.53
CA ASN A 350 -30.57 -9.50 -3.14
C ASN A 350 -31.90 -10.29 -3.00
N LYS A 351 -32.71 -10.33 -4.06
CA LYS A 351 -33.95 -11.11 -4.04
C LYS A 351 -33.62 -12.60 -4.11
N ILE A 352 -32.73 -13.02 -4.99
CA ILE A 352 -32.28 -14.41 -5.09
C ILE A 352 -31.61 -14.85 -3.77
N ILE A 353 -30.77 -13.98 -3.20
CA ILE A 353 -30.09 -14.26 -1.93
C ILE A 353 -31.10 -14.52 -0.81
N ARG A 354 -32.14 -13.71 -0.70
CA ARG A 354 -33.21 -13.87 0.33
C ARG A 354 -34.11 -15.05 0.06
N ASP A 355 -34.61 -15.15 -1.16
CA ASP A 355 -35.61 -16.18 -1.51
C ASP A 355 -35.03 -17.60 -1.38
N LEU A 356 -33.75 -17.77 -1.66
CA LEU A 356 -33.01 -19.03 -1.53
C LEU A 356 -32.29 -19.18 -0.19
N ASN A 357 -32.42 -18.21 0.72
CA ASN A 357 -31.73 -18.16 2.01
C ASN A 357 -30.22 -18.45 1.90
N ILE A 358 -29.57 -17.77 0.91
CA ILE A 358 -28.14 -17.96 0.63
C ILE A 358 -27.32 -17.21 1.68
N THR A 359 -26.51 -17.95 2.42
CA THR A 359 -25.52 -17.37 3.34
C THR A 359 -24.15 -17.23 2.69
N PRO A 360 -23.36 -16.21 3.05
CA PRO A 360 -21.98 -16.09 2.60
C PRO A 360 -21.15 -17.32 3.03
N ASP A 361 -20.25 -17.76 2.16
CA ASP A 361 -19.28 -18.81 2.48
C ASP A 361 -18.14 -18.29 3.36
N THR A 362 -17.82 -17.01 3.23
CA THR A 362 -16.91 -16.26 4.14
C THR A 362 -17.19 -14.77 4.06
N LYS A 363 -16.56 -14.00 4.94
CA LYS A 363 -16.55 -12.54 4.92
C LYS A 363 -15.15 -12.01 5.08
N GLY A 364 -14.87 -10.94 4.32
CA GLY A 364 -13.71 -10.10 4.48
C GLY A 364 -14.09 -8.66 4.77
N LEU A 365 -13.14 -7.77 4.59
CA LEU A 365 -13.36 -6.33 4.70
C LEU A 365 -13.98 -5.81 3.39
N ASN A 366 -14.95 -4.92 3.52
CA ASN A 366 -15.63 -4.24 2.40
C ASN A 366 -14.70 -3.17 1.78
N ALA A 367 -13.68 -3.61 1.09
CA ALA A 367 -12.58 -2.76 0.63
C ALA A 367 -12.96 -1.81 -0.50
N SER A 368 -13.84 -2.22 -1.41
CA SER A 368 -14.43 -1.36 -2.46
C SER A 368 -15.85 -1.82 -2.77
N PRO A 369 -16.85 -0.91 -2.79
CA PRO A 369 -18.25 -1.25 -2.94
C PRO A 369 -18.59 -1.80 -4.33
N GLY A 370 -19.68 -2.55 -4.40
CA GLY A 370 -20.25 -3.13 -5.62
C GLY A 370 -20.40 -4.65 -5.54
N GLY A 371 -21.36 -5.18 -6.30
CA GLY A 371 -21.54 -6.61 -6.50
C GLY A 371 -20.78 -7.08 -7.73
N ALA A 372 -20.09 -8.20 -7.64
CA ALA A 372 -19.44 -8.82 -8.78
C ALA A 372 -19.60 -10.33 -8.79
N CYS A 373 -19.67 -10.88 -9.99
CA CYS A 373 -19.67 -12.32 -10.24
C CYS A 373 -18.75 -12.62 -11.43
N GLY A 374 -17.92 -13.63 -11.30
CA GLY A 374 -17.01 -14.02 -12.38
C GLY A 374 -16.34 -15.36 -12.11
N GLN A 375 -15.55 -15.78 -13.10
CA GLN A 375 -14.72 -16.97 -13.00
C GLN A 375 -13.42 -16.64 -12.25
N ILE A 376 -13.02 -17.52 -11.35
CA ILE A 376 -11.84 -17.37 -10.49
C ILE A 376 -10.57 -17.51 -11.31
N TYR A 377 -9.63 -16.56 -11.14
CA TYR A 377 -8.26 -16.65 -11.63
C TYR A 377 -7.30 -16.25 -10.52
N PHE A 378 -6.16 -16.98 -10.42
CA PHE A 378 -5.22 -16.84 -9.29
C PHE A 378 -3.99 -15.98 -9.63
N ASN A 379 -3.84 -15.52 -10.86
CA ASN A 379 -2.76 -14.61 -11.25
C ASN A 379 -3.22 -13.62 -12.33
N ALA A 380 -2.53 -12.51 -12.43
CA ALA A 380 -2.87 -11.41 -13.33
C ALA A 380 -2.86 -11.82 -14.81
N LYS A 381 -1.87 -12.60 -15.24
CA LYS A 381 -1.71 -12.99 -16.65
C LYS A 381 -2.84 -13.89 -17.14
N ASP A 382 -3.23 -14.89 -16.34
CA ASP A 382 -4.36 -15.76 -16.68
C ASP A 382 -5.67 -15.00 -16.67
N ALA A 383 -5.84 -14.05 -15.73
CA ALA A 383 -6.98 -13.14 -15.67
C ALA A 383 -7.08 -12.25 -16.92
N GLU A 384 -5.99 -11.60 -17.33
CA GLU A 384 -5.91 -10.78 -18.55
C GLU A 384 -6.25 -11.59 -19.80
N LYS A 385 -5.70 -12.79 -19.91
CA LYS A 385 -5.99 -13.70 -21.03
C LYS A 385 -7.48 -14.07 -21.08
N ALA A 386 -8.05 -14.51 -19.95
CA ALA A 386 -9.45 -14.90 -19.88
C ALA A 386 -10.39 -13.74 -20.19
N ALA A 387 -10.10 -12.53 -19.70
CA ALA A 387 -10.86 -11.33 -20.03
C ALA A 387 -10.78 -11.00 -21.54
N SER A 388 -9.61 -11.17 -22.17
CA SER A 388 -9.47 -10.99 -23.63
C SER A 388 -10.29 -12.01 -24.45
N GLU A 389 -10.60 -13.16 -23.86
CA GLU A 389 -11.50 -14.18 -24.43
C GLU A 389 -13.00 -13.88 -24.14
N GLY A 390 -13.31 -12.75 -23.52
CA GLY A 390 -14.68 -12.32 -23.21
C GLY A 390 -15.29 -12.93 -21.94
N LYS A 391 -14.47 -13.50 -21.05
CA LYS A 391 -14.94 -14.07 -19.78
C LYS A 391 -15.03 -12.98 -18.71
N ASP A 392 -16.04 -13.07 -17.85
CA ASP A 392 -16.10 -12.29 -16.62
C ASP A 392 -15.17 -12.90 -15.59
N VAL A 393 -14.18 -12.14 -15.14
CA VAL A 393 -13.07 -12.61 -14.30
C VAL A 393 -13.20 -12.07 -12.88
N LEU A 394 -12.96 -12.91 -11.88
CA LEU A 394 -12.64 -12.55 -10.51
C LEU A 394 -11.17 -12.86 -10.23
N LEU A 395 -10.38 -11.86 -9.88
CA LEU A 395 -9.01 -12.05 -9.45
C LEU A 395 -8.99 -12.41 -7.96
N VAL A 396 -8.51 -13.63 -7.66
CA VAL A 396 -8.46 -14.15 -6.27
C VAL A 396 -7.00 -14.43 -5.90
N ARG A 397 -6.47 -13.66 -4.95
CA ARG A 397 -5.06 -13.72 -4.57
C ARG A 397 -4.91 -13.96 -3.07
N VAL A 398 -3.76 -14.47 -2.65
CA VAL A 398 -3.39 -14.42 -1.23
C VAL A 398 -3.28 -12.96 -0.78
N GLU A 399 -2.52 -12.17 -1.53
CA GLU A 399 -2.39 -10.72 -1.46
C GLU A 399 -2.06 -10.19 -2.86
N THR A 400 -2.35 -8.93 -3.16
CA THR A 400 -1.96 -8.34 -4.44
C THR A 400 -0.69 -7.53 -4.29
N SER A 401 0.10 -7.56 -5.36
CA SER A 401 1.28 -6.72 -5.54
C SER A 401 1.09 -5.74 -6.70
N PRO A 402 1.96 -4.72 -6.85
CA PRO A 402 1.88 -3.80 -7.99
C PRO A 402 1.92 -4.46 -9.37
N GLU A 403 2.48 -5.66 -9.48
CA GLU A 403 2.53 -6.45 -10.70
C GLU A 403 1.16 -7.00 -11.12
N ASP A 404 0.21 -7.11 -10.18
CA ASP A 404 -1.14 -7.61 -10.43
C ASP A 404 -2.09 -6.57 -11.07
N ILE A 405 -1.63 -5.32 -11.26
CA ILE A 405 -2.49 -4.20 -11.69
C ILE A 405 -3.19 -4.46 -13.02
N GLY A 406 -2.55 -5.16 -13.97
CA GLY A 406 -3.17 -5.53 -15.25
C GLY A 406 -4.35 -6.49 -15.08
N GLY A 407 -4.17 -7.52 -14.25
CA GLY A 407 -5.26 -8.46 -13.92
C GLY A 407 -6.37 -7.82 -13.11
N MET A 408 -6.03 -6.90 -12.19
CA MET A 408 -7.02 -6.15 -11.41
C MET A 408 -7.89 -5.27 -12.31
N ALA A 409 -7.31 -4.64 -13.33
CA ALA A 409 -8.00 -3.72 -14.23
C ALA A 409 -9.06 -4.40 -15.11
N VAL A 410 -8.84 -5.66 -15.49
CA VAL A 410 -9.76 -6.41 -16.34
C VAL A 410 -10.77 -7.23 -15.54
N SER A 411 -10.60 -7.30 -14.21
CA SER A 411 -11.47 -8.10 -13.35
C SER A 411 -12.78 -7.39 -13.02
N ARG A 412 -13.86 -8.16 -12.95
CA ARG A 412 -15.16 -7.70 -12.44
C ARG A 412 -15.15 -7.48 -10.93
N GLY A 413 -14.24 -8.13 -10.22
CA GLY A 413 -14.05 -7.98 -8.79
C GLY A 413 -12.75 -8.63 -8.30
N ILE A 414 -12.33 -8.28 -7.10
CA ILE A 414 -11.06 -8.69 -6.50
C ILE A 414 -11.32 -9.26 -5.11
N VAL A 415 -10.69 -10.40 -4.83
CA VAL A 415 -10.71 -11.03 -3.50
C VAL A 415 -9.28 -11.27 -3.03
N THR A 416 -8.97 -10.91 -1.79
CA THR A 416 -7.68 -11.29 -1.19
C THR A 416 -7.88 -12.02 0.15
N CYS A 417 -7.04 -13.04 0.39
CA CYS A 417 -7.04 -13.76 1.66
C CYS A 417 -6.48 -12.90 2.80
N ARG A 418 -5.52 -12.04 2.48
CA ARG A 418 -4.84 -11.14 3.42
C ARG A 418 -4.98 -9.68 2.97
N GLY A 419 -4.68 -8.77 3.87
CA GLY A 419 -4.68 -7.33 3.61
C GLY A 419 -5.84 -6.63 4.29
N GLY A 420 -5.54 -5.43 4.81
CA GLY A 420 -6.50 -4.52 5.43
C GLY A 420 -7.14 -3.56 4.42
N MET A 421 -7.91 -2.60 4.95
CA MET A 421 -8.56 -1.56 4.14
C MET A 421 -7.57 -0.59 3.47
N THR A 422 -6.32 -0.58 3.91
CA THR A 422 -5.22 0.24 3.37
C THR A 422 -4.23 -0.57 2.52
N SER A 423 -4.48 -1.87 2.32
CA SER A 423 -3.66 -2.75 1.48
C SER A 423 -3.67 -2.31 0.01
N HIS A 424 -2.67 -2.76 -0.76
CA HIS A 424 -2.57 -2.50 -2.19
C HIS A 424 -3.87 -2.87 -2.94
N ALA A 425 -4.43 -4.06 -2.67
CA ALA A 425 -5.70 -4.49 -3.26
C ALA A 425 -6.82 -3.49 -3.00
N ALA A 426 -7.01 -3.08 -1.74
CA ALA A 426 -8.08 -2.19 -1.33
C ALA A 426 -7.94 -0.78 -1.95
N VAL A 427 -6.72 -0.22 -1.93
CA VAL A 427 -6.47 1.14 -2.45
C VAL A 427 -6.63 1.19 -3.96
N VAL A 428 -6.06 0.22 -4.69
CA VAL A 428 -6.13 0.18 -6.16
C VAL A 428 -7.54 -0.12 -6.63
N ALA A 429 -8.25 -1.09 -6.00
CA ALA A 429 -9.63 -1.42 -6.34
C ALA A 429 -10.56 -0.21 -6.19
N ARG A 430 -10.45 0.55 -5.09
CA ARG A 430 -11.20 1.82 -4.91
C ARG A 430 -10.91 2.82 -6.02
N GLY A 431 -9.63 3.00 -6.34
CA GLY A 431 -9.22 3.90 -7.43
C GLY A 431 -9.78 3.50 -8.79
N MET A 432 -9.99 2.21 -9.03
CA MET A 432 -10.58 1.66 -10.26
C MET A 432 -12.12 1.60 -10.22
N GLY A 433 -12.75 1.76 -9.05
CA GLY A 433 -14.18 1.48 -8.84
C GLY A 433 -14.54 0.00 -9.04
N CYS A 434 -13.57 -0.89 -8.83
CA CYS A 434 -13.77 -2.33 -8.93
C CYS A 434 -14.21 -2.88 -7.57
N PRO A 435 -15.29 -3.68 -7.49
CA PRO A 435 -15.69 -4.33 -6.24
C PRO A 435 -14.54 -5.13 -5.64
N CYS A 436 -14.30 -4.97 -4.33
CA CYS A 436 -13.21 -5.66 -3.67
C CYS A 436 -13.59 -6.10 -2.26
N VAL A 437 -13.27 -7.34 -1.96
CA VAL A 437 -13.31 -7.89 -0.60
C VAL A 437 -11.91 -8.33 -0.23
N SER A 438 -11.33 -7.75 0.84
CA SER A 438 -9.97 -8.06 1.28
C SER A 438 -9.95 -8.70 2.65
N GLY A 439 -8.85 -9.42 2.97
CA GLY A 439 -8.68 -10.04 4.28
C GLY A 439 -9.62 -11.22 4.55
N CYS A 440 -9.97 -11.99 3.53
CA CYS A 440 -10.78 -13.21 3.66
C CYS A 440 -9.91 -14.37 4.18
N GLY A 441 -9.51 -14.32 5.45
CA GLY A 441 -8.56 -15.28 6.05
C GLY A 441 -9.03 -16.74 6.07
N GLU A 442 -10.32 -17.01 5.85
CA GLU A 442 -10.86 -18.35 5.74
C GLU A 442 -10.69 -18.97 4.34
N ILE A 443 -10.22 -18.18 3.36
CA ILE A 443 -9.90 -18.71 2.02
C ILE A 443 -8.46 -19.19 2.03
N THR A 444 -8.26 -20.44 1.65
CA THR A 444 -6.91 -21.03 1.44
C THR A 444 -6.69 -21.27 -0.03
N ILE A 445 -5.68 -20.63 -0.62
CA ILE A 445 -5.33 -20.77 -2.04
C ILE A 445 -4.14 -21.73 -2.19
N ASN A 446 -4.23 -22.62 -3.19
CA ASN A 446 -3.12 -23.42 -3.67
C ASN A 446 -2.83 -23.02 -5.12
N GLU A 447 -1.97 -22.02 -5.31
CA GLU A 447 -1.64 -21.47 -6.64
C GLU A 447 -1.09 -22.52 -7.61
N PRO A 448 -0.15 -23.41 -7.22
CA PRO A 448 0.35 -24.45 -8.13
C PRO A 448 -0.73 -25.42 -8.63
N LYS A 449 -1.73 -25.71 -7.81
CA LYS A 449 -2.86 -26.58 -8.19
C LYS A 449 -4.03 -25.82 -8.79
N LYS A 450 -3.94 -24.48 -8.84
CA LYS A 450 -5.00 -23.59 -9.28
C LYS A 450 -6.35 -23.89 -8.60
N THR A 451 -6.33 -24.00 -7.27
CA THR A 451 -7.52 -24.29 -6.43
C THR A 451 -7.57 -23.39 -5.21
N LEU A 452 -8.76 -23.17 -4.70
CA LEU A 452 -8.99 -22.58 -3.38
C LEU A 452 -9.96 -23.43 -2.58
N VAL A 453 -9.87 -23.30 -1.26
CA VAL A 453 -10.82 -23.89 -0.31
C VAL A 453 -11.45 -22.78 0.53
N VAL A 454 -12.79 -22.78 0.63
CA VAL A 454 -13.55 -21.86 1.48
C VAL A 454 -14.76 -22.60 2.03
N ASN A 455 -15.01 -22.50 3.33
CA ASN A 455 -16.14 -23.16 4.01
C ASN A 455 -16.30 -24.65 3.62
N GLY A 456 -15.19 -25.40 3.56
CA GLY A 456 -15.17 -26.81 3.17
C GLY A 456 -15.43 -27.11 1.67
N LYS A 457 -15.66 -26.08 0.84
CA LYS A 457 -15.84 -26.21 -0.61
C LYS A 457 -14.50 -25.99 -1.31
N THR A 458 -14.17 -26.84 -2.28
CA THR A 458 -13.02 -26.66 -3.16
C THR A 458 -13.50 -26.11 -4.50
N LEU A 459 -12.93 -24.96 -4.91
CA LEU A 459 -13.15 -24.36 -6.23
C LEU A 459 -11.86 -24.41 -7.03
N GLN A 460 -11.99 -24.58 -8.35
CA GLN A 460 -10.90 -24.57 -9.30
C GLN A 460 -10.86 -23.28 -10.11
N GLU A 461 -9.74 -22.98 -10.74
CA GLU A 461 -9.66 -21.89 -11.71
C GLU A 461 -10.72 -22.08 -12.80
N GLY A 462 -11.49 -21.03 -13.08
CA GLY A 462 -12.62 -21.04 -14.00
C GLY A 462 -13.98 -21.31 -13.35
N ASP A 463 -14.03 -21.76 -12.08
CA ASP A 463 -15.30 -21.86 -11.34
C ASP A 463 -15.83 -20.46 -10.98
N TYR A 464 -17.14 -20.34 -10.79
CA TYR A 464 -17.78 -19.07 -10.45
C TYR A 464 -17.74 -18.75 -8.96
N MET A 465 -17.44 -17.51 -8.66
CA MET A 465 -17.58 -16.89 -7.35
C MET A 465 -18.31 -15.56 -7.48
N SER A 466 -19.01 -15.17 -6.43
CA SER A 466 -19.65 -13.86 -6.35
C SER A 466 -19.22 -13.15 -5.07
N ILE A 467 -19.09 -11.82 -5.15
CA ILE A 467 -18.71 -10.98 -4.02
C ILE A 467 -19.62 -9.77 -3.90
N ASP A 468 -19.83 -9.37 -2.65
CA ASP A 468 -20.49 -8.11 -2.31
C ASP A 468 -19.51 -7.20 -1.58
N GLY A 469 -18.96 -6.24 -2.30
CA GLY A 469 -18.01 -5.25 -1.77
C GLY A 469 -18.66 -4.23 -0.82
N PHE A 470 -19.99 -4.17 -0.71
CA PHE A 470 -20.66 -3.33 0.29
C PHE A 470 -20.64 -3.98 1.68
N THR A 471 -20.81 -5.29 1.74
CA THR A 471 -20.94 -6.05 3.00
C THR A 471 -19.71 -6.88 3.34
N GLY A 472 -18.77 -7.03 2.39
CA GLY A 472 -17.63 -7.92 2.52
C GLY A 472 -17.96 -9.40 2.34
N ALA A 473 -19.15 -9.75 1.88
CA ALA A 473 -19.58 -11.13 1.71
C ALA A 473 -18.98 -11.78 0.46
N VAL A 474 -18.59 -13.04 0.58
CA VAL A 474 -18.07 -13.87 -0.52
C VAL A 474 -18.91 -15.14 -0.62
N TYR A 475 -19.32 -15.48 -1.83
CA TYR A 475 -20.15 -16.63 -2.15
C TYR A 475 -19.44 -17.54 -3.15
N ALA A 476 -19.20 -18.79 -2.76
CA ALA A 476 -18.58 -19.83 -3.59
C ALA A 476 -19.60 -20.40 -4.60
N ARG A 477 -20.24 -19.50 -5.37
CA ARG A 477 -21.24 -19.81 -6.39
C ARG A 477 -21.52 -18.62 -7.30
N LYS A 478 -22.20 -18.87 -8.40
CA LYS A 478 -22.72 -17.83 -9.30
C LYS A 478 -23.99 -17.22 -8.70
N ILE A 479 -24.02 -15.91 -8.49
CA ILE A 479 -25.19 -15.10 -8.16
C ILE A 479 -25.33 -14.04 -9.25
N GLU A 480 -26.54 -13.82 -9.74
CA GLU A 480 -26.82 -12.83 -10.78
C GLU A 480 -26.51 -11.41 -10.27
N VAL A 481 -25.96 -10.61 -11.17
CA VAL A 481 -25.62 -9.22 -10.89
C VAL A 481 -26.66 -8.32 -11.57
N LYS A 482 -27.17 -7.32 -10.85
CA LYS A 482 -28.20 -6.37 -11.32
C LYS A 482 -27.67 -4.94 -11.38
N PRO A 483 -28.34 -4.03 -12.10
CA PRO A 483 -28.05 -2.61 -12.05
C PRO A 483 -28.05 -2.09 -10.61
N SER A 484 -27.32 -1.00 -10.35
CA SER A 484 -27.31 -0.34 -9.04
C SER A 484 -28.71 0.09 -8.61
N GLU A 485 -28.93 0.27 -7.31
CA GLU A 485 -30.21 0.76 -6.79
C GLU A 485 -30.60 2.12 -7.41
N ILE A 486 -29.61 3.00 -7.67
CA ILE A 486 -29.85 4.29 -8.34
C ILE A 486 -30.44 4.06 -9.74
N MET A 487 -29.86 3.15 -10.52
CA MET A 487 -30.41 2.82 -11.84
C MET A 487 -31.80 2.22 -11.74
N GLN A 488 -32.03 1.29 -10.80
CA GLN A 488 -33.33 0.70 -10.59
C GLN A 488 -34.40 1.73 -10.21
N VAL A 489 -34.04 2.76 -9.41
CA VAL A 489 -34.97 3.87 -9.11
C VAL A 489 -35.22 4.74 -10.34
N LEU A 490 -34.16 5.11 -11.08
CA LEU A 490 -34.27 5.92 -12.30
C LEU A 490 -35.08 5.21 -13.40
N GLU A 491 -34.95 3.89 -13.50
CA GLU A 491 -35.72 3.04 -14.45
C GLU A 491 -37.13 2.70 -13.95
N GLY A 492 -37.47 3.09 -12.71
CA GLY A 492 -38.79 2.84 -12.11
C GLY A 492 -39.02 1.39 -11.69
N THR A 493 -37.95 0.58 -11.61
CA THR A 493 -38.01 -0.82 -11.14
C THR A 493 -37.88 -0.95 -9.63
N MET A 494 -37.48 0.14 -8.92
CA MET A 494 -37.40 0.26 -7.46
C MET A 494 -37.98 1.62 -7.03
N ARG A 495 -38.66 1.67 -5.86
CA ARG A 495 -39.14 2.93 -5.30
C ARG A 495 -38.00 3.67 -4.60
N GLU A 496 -38.04 5.01 -4.63
CA GLU A 496 -37.05 5.85 -3.90
C GLU A 496 -36.92 5.48 -2.43
N SER A 497 -38.05 5.17 -1.76
CA SER A 497 -38.06 4.79 -0.33
C SER A 497 -37.45 3.44 -0.02
N GLU A 498 -37.16 2.63 -1.02
CA GLU A 498 -36.56 1.30 -0.89
C GLU A 498 -35.04 1.31 -1.08
N SER A 499 -34.47 2.45 -1.54
CA SER A 499 -33.03 2.64 -1.73
C SER A 499 -32.46 3.65 -0.75
N THR A 500 -31.73 3.17 0.24
CA THR A 500 -30.94 4.03 1.15
C THR A 500 -29.87 4.79 0.38
N LEU A 501 -29.25 4.15 -0.59
CA LEU A 501 -28.23 4.75 -1.44
C LEU A 501 -28.76 5.96 -2.24
N TYR A 502 -29.97 5.85 -2.80
CA TYR A 502 -30.60 6.96 -3.51
C TYR A 502 -30.98 8.12 -2.59
N GLN A 503 -31.38 7.83 -1.35
CA GLN A 503 -31.72 8.85 -0.35
C GLN A 503 -30.48 9.64 0.09
N ASP A 504 -29.34 9.00 0.24
CA ASP A 504 -28.07 9.64 0.59
C ASP A 504 -27.55 10.60 -0.50
N TYR A 505 -28.03 10.44 -1.76
CA TYR A 505 -27.64 11.28 -2.90
C TYR A 505 -28.68 12.30 -3.33
N LYS A 506 -29.85 12.30 -2.76
CA LYS A 506 -30.91 13.27 -3.04
C LYS A 506 -30.74 14.56 -2.22
#